data_bc7f737b428110edc077ab27ad9196ba
#
_entry.id   bc7f737b428110edc077ab27ad9196ba
#
_cell.length_a   1.000
_cell.length_b   1.000
_cell.length_c   1.000
_cell.angle_alpha   90.00
_cell.angle_beta   90.00
_cell.angle_gamma   90.00
#
_symmetry.space_group_name_H-M   'P 1'
#
loop_
_entity.id
_entity.type
_entity.pdbx_description
1 polymer ?
#
loop_
_entity_poly.entity_id
_entity_poly.type
_entity_poly.pdbx_seq_one_letter_code
_entity_poly.pdbx_strand_id
1 'polypeptide(L)'
;MARDSHRVAVVDVGSNSTRLLIADVDGGRIDEIERQSRVTRLGRGVDLSGQLSAEAIEAACEAIADYVAICSDAGVERIDAIATSAVRDASNGGAFVAELRERFALSARVLDGEEEARLTYMGATAEHPPSEPTLVVDIGGGSTELIVGTGEEISFHTSLQAGVVRHTERHISSDPPAVLELEALATDVRSLIENAIAGQPGAAAKAAIAVAGTPTSLASIELGLEPYDPAQVHGRTLTLGSIQRLLSQLASSPLAIRAEIPGLHPDRARSIVAGVVILVETMRAFDLDRVGVSEHDILYGVAFSTVSALDCG
;
A
#
# COMPACT_ATOMS: atom_id res chain seq x y z
N MET A 1 -3.74 -29.82 -20.56
CA MET A 1 -5.07 -29.21 -20.47
C MET A 1 -4.81 -27.73 -20.26
N ALA A 2 -5.34 -26.87 -21.13
CA ALA A 2 -5.31 -25.44 -20.84
C ALA A 2 -6.09 -25.24 -19.54
N ARG A 3 -5.50 -24.62 -18.54
CA ARG A 3 -6.24 -24.19 -17.34
C ARG A 3 -7.11 -23.03 -17.80
N ASP A 4 -8.36 -23.01 -17.35
CA ASP A 4 -9.25 -21.90 -17.65
C ASP A 4 -8.69 -20.64 -16.95
N SER A 5 -8.43 -19.61 -17.73
CA SER A 5 -8.06 -18.30 -17.21
C SER A 5 -9.30 -17.62 -16.67
N HIS A 6 -9.24 -17.11 -15.44
CA HIS A 6 -10.34 -16.40 -14.79
C HIS A 6 -10.08 -14.90 -14.83
N ARG A 7 -11.03 -14.15 -15.42
CA ARG A 7 -10.99 -12.68 -15.35
C ARG A 7 -11.60 -12.20 -14.06
N VAL A 8 -10.78 -11.57 -13.23
CA VAL A 8 -11.18 -11.05 -11.92
C VAL A 8 -10.91 -9.56 -11.81
N ALA A 9 -11.68 -8.87 -10.97
CA ALA A 9 -11.39 -7.52 -10.57
C ALA A 9 -11.29 -7.43 -9.04
N VAL A 10 -10.34 -6.64 -8.60
CA VAL A 10 -10.11 -6.31 -7.19
C VAL A 10 -10.19 -4.81 -7.01
N VAL A 11 -11.03 -4.37 -6.07
CA VAL A 11 -11.09 -2.97 -5.63
C VAL A 11 -10.53 -2.90 -4.21
N ASP A 12 -9.45 -2.14 -4.04
CA ASP A 12 -8.87 -1.86 -2.72
C ASP A 12 -9.28 -0.46 -2.26
N VAL A 13 -10.02 -0.39 -1.16
CA VAL A 13 -10.48 0.84 -0.53
C VAL A 13 -9.54 1.20 0.62
N GLY A 14 -8.41 1.79 0.25
CA GLY A 14 -7.35 2.16 1.17
C GLY A 14 -7.55 3.52 1.85
N SER A 15 -6.74 3.81 2.87
CA SER A 15 -6.80 5.07 3.63
C SER A 15 -6.43 6.31 2.80
N ASN A 16 -5.55 6.17 1.80
CA ASN A 16 -5.13 7.27 0.94
C ASN A 16 -5.77 7.21 -0.45
N SER A 17 -5.86 6.03 -1.01
CA SER A 17 -6.26 5.82 -2.40
C SER A 17 -7.24 4.67 -2.50
N THR A 18 -8.21 4.79 -3.43
CA THR A 18 -9.04 3.68 -3.90
C THR A 18 -8.45 3.18 -5.21
N ARG A 19 -8.21 1.87 -5.31
CA ARG A 19 -7.47 1.26 -6.42
C ARG A 19 -8.29 0.16 -7.08
N LEU A 20 -8.04 -0.06 -8.37
CA LEU A 20 -8.62 -1.15 -9.17
C LEU A 20 -7.49 -1.95 -9.80
N LEU A 21 -7.64 -3.27 -9.80
CA LEU A 21 -6.91 -4.20 -10.66
C LEU A 21 -7.93 -5.05 -11.40
N ILE A 22 -7.81 -5.14 -12.72
CA ILE A 22 -8.47 -6.15 -13.55
C ILE A 22 -7.37 -7.02 -14.14
N ALA A 23 -7.48 -8.33 -13.97
CA ALA A 23 -6.46 -9.25 -14.45
C ALA A 23 -7.08 -10.58 -14.88
N ASP A 24 -6.41 -11.23 -15.82
CA ASP A 24 -6.60 -12.63 -16.12
C ASP A 24 -5.62 -13.46 -15.28
N VAL A 25 -6.16 -14.37 -14.47
CA VAL A 25 -5.37 -15.21 -13.55
C VAL A 25 -5.42 -16.65 -14.01
N ASP A 26 -4.25 -17.25 -14.23
CA ASP A 26 -4.07 -18.65 -14.63
C ASP A 26 -2.92 -19.28 -13.85
N GLY A 27 -3.23 -20.28 -13.03
CA GLY A 27 -2.25 -21.19 -12.42
C GLY A 27 -1.11 -20.55 -11.65
N GLY A 28 -1.29 -19.38 -11.05
CA GLY A 28 -0.28 -18.63 -10.31
C GLY A 28 0.36 -17.49 -11.11
N ARG A 29 -0.09 -17.25 -12.34
CA ARG A 29 0.29 -16.09 -13.14
C ARG A 29 -0.85 -15.08 -13.20
N ILE A 30 -0.51 -13.80 -13.14
CA ILE A 30 -1.43 -12.68 -13.35
C ILE A 30 -1.01 -11.94 -14.62
N ASP A 31 -1.93 -11.84 -15.57
CA ASP A 31 -1.81 -10.96 -16.73
C ASP A 31 -2.69 -9.72 -16.48
N GLU A 32 -2.06 -8.61 -16.11
CA GLU A 32 -2.74 -7.34 -15.80
C GLU A 32 -3.40 -6.78 -17.08
N ILE A 33 -4.70 -6.49 -17.00
CA ILE A 33 -5.47 -5.90 -18.10
C ILE A 33 -5.62 -4.42 -17.90
N GLU A 34 -5.96 -4.02 -16.65
CA GLU A 34 -6.23 -2.63 -16.30
C GLU A 34 -5.85 -2.40 -14.84
N ARG A 35 -5.20 -1.27 -14.57
CA ARG A 35 -4.91 -0.80 -13.22
C ARG A 35 -5.24 0.67 -13.10
N GLN A 36 -6.02 1.00 -12.08
CA GLN A 36 -6.39 2.38 -11.76
C GLN A 36 -6.05 2.70 -10.31
N SER A 37 -5.72 3.97 -10.05
CA SER A 37 -5.53 4.48 -8.69
C SER A 37 -6.05 5.90 -8.61
N ARG A 38 -6.97 6.16 -7.66
CA ARG A 38 -7.50 7.50 -7.39
C ARG A 38 -7.28 7.85 -5.92
N VAL A 39 -6.69 9.01 -5.66
CA VAL A 39 -6.48 9.50 -4.30
C VAL A 39 -7.80 10.02 -3.74
N THR A 40 -8.42 9.26 -2.84
CA THR A 40 -9.72 9.55 -2.21
C THR A 40 -9.59 10.09 -0.79
N ARG A 41 -8.41 9.91 -0.16
CA ARG A 41 -8.07 10.37 1.20
C ARG A 41 -9.09 9.92 2.26
N LEU A 42 -9.60 8.70 2.12
CA LEU A 42 -10.65 8.14 3.00
C LEU A 42 -10.23 8.15 4.48
N GLY A 43 -8.94 7.97 4.76
CA GLY A 43 -8.39 8.01 6.13
C GLY A 43 -8.16 9.40 6.71
N ARG A 44 -8.44 10.49 5.94
CA ARG A 44 -8.19 11.85 6.41
C ARG A 44 -9.03 12.16 7.65
N GLY A 45 -8.37 12.57 8.73
CA GLY A 45 -9.00 12.95 9.98
C GLY A 45 -9.57 11.80 10.82
N VAL A 46 -9.47 10.54 10.37
CA VAL A 46 -9.96 9.37 11.13
C VAL A 46 -9.24 9.22 12.45
N ASP A 47 -7.94 9.48 12.49
CA ASP A 47 -7.12 9.41 13.72
C ASP A 47 -7.65 10.34 14.85
N LEU A 48 -8.24 11.47 14.46
CA LEU A 48 -8.78 12.47 15.41
C LEU A 48 -10.26 12.27 15.71
N SER A 49 -11.07 11.95 14.67
CA SER A 49 -12.53 11.90 14.79
C SER A 49 -13.08 10.52 15.11
N GLY A 50 -12.32 9.45 14.79
CA GLY A 50 -12.78 8.07 14.83
C GLY A 50 -13.85 7.76 13.77
N GLN A 51 -14.00 8.60 12.73
CA GLN A 51 -15.02 8.45 11.69
C GLN A 51 -14.50 8.82 10.30
N LEU A 52 -15.01 8.13 9.28
CA LEU A 52 -14.87 8.53 7.89
C LEU A 52 -15.75 9.77 7.64
N SER A 53 -15.19 10.78 6.97
CA SER A 53 -15.97 11.98 6.61
C SER A 53 -16.91 11.71 5.43
N ALA A 54 -18.04 12.42 5.36
CA ALA A 54 -19.00 12.25 4.27
C ALA A 54 -18.38 12.58 2.89
N GLU A 55 -17.51 13.61 2.84
CA GLU A 55 -16.82 13.99 1.61
C GLU A 55 -15.85 12.89 1.14
N ALA A 56 -15.14 12.25 2.07
CA ALA A 56 -14.19 11.18 1.73
C ALA A 56 -14.93 9.88 1.30
N ILE A 57 -16.08 9.58 1.93
CA ILE A 57 -16.96 8.49 1.52
C ILE A 57 -17.45 8.73 0.09
N GLU A 58 -17.98 9.94 -0.21
CA GLU A 58 -18.48 10.22 -1.55
C GLU A 58 -17.38 10.16 -2.61
N ALA A 59 -16.19 10.71 -2.33
CA ALA A 59 -15.03 10.60 -3.23
C ALA A 59 -14.63 9.13 -3.51
N ALA A 60 -14.71 8.26 -2.49
CA ALA A 60 -14.47 6.84 -2.67
C ALA A 60 -15.59 6.17 -3.49
N CYS A 61 -16.86 6.52 -3.25
CA CYS A 61 -18.00 6.02 -4.00
C CYS A 61 -17.96 6.45 -5.47
N GLU A 62 -17.56 7.69 -5.78
CA GLU A 62 -17.38 8.17 -7.16
C GLU A 62 -16.29 7.35 -7.88
N ALA A 63 -15.14 7.12 -7.23
CA ALA A 63 -14.08 6.29 -7.80
C ALA A 63 -14.56 4.86 -8.07
N ILE A 64 -15.30 4.26 -7.13
CA ILE A 64 -15.83 2.90 -7.25
C ILE A 64 -16.88 2.82 -8.35
N ALA A 65 -17.74 3.84 -8.52
CA ALA A 65 -18.72 3.88 -9.61
C ALA A 65 -18.04 3.80 -10.99
N ASP A 66 -16.96 4.58 -11.19
CA ASP A 66 -16.18 4.54 -12.42
C ASP A 66 -15.51 3.16 -12.60
N TYR A 67 -14.98 2.57 -11.53
CA TYR A 67 -14.35 1.24 -11.57
C TYR A 67 -15.33 0.13 -11.92
N VAL A 68 -16.55 0.18 -11.40
CA VAL A 68 -17.61 -0.78 -11.76
C VAL A 68 -17.97 -0.68 -13.24
N ALA A 69 -18.02 0.54 -13.81
CA ALA A 69 -18.23 0.72 -15.24
C ALA A 69 -17.08 0.10 -16.08
N ILE A 70 -15.83 0.37 -15.70
CA ILE A 70 -14.65 -0.23 -16.35
C ILE A 70 -14.69 -1.75 -16.28
N CYS A 71 -15.03 -2.33 -15.12
CA CYS A 71 -15.16 -3.77 -14.94
C CYS A 71 -16.24 -4.37 -15.85
N SER A 72 -17.39 -3.70 -15.98
CA SER A 72 -18.48 -4.11 -16.87
C SER A 72 -18.03 -4.13 -18.35
N ASP A 73 -17.34 -3.07 -18.79
CA ASP A 73 -16.82 -2.98 -20.16
C ASP A 73 -15.74 -4.04 -20.43
N ALA A 74 -14.95 -4.41 -19.43
CA ALA A 74 -13.95 -5.46 -19.50
C ALA A 74 -14.53 -6.88 -19.41
N GLY A 75 -15.83 -7.03 -19.17
CA GLY A 75 -16.49 -8.34 -19.06
C GLY A 75 -16.13 -9.11 -17.78
N VAL A 76 -15.86 -8.38 -16.69
CA VAL A 76 -15.59 -8.98 -15.37
C VAL A 76 -16.89 -9.47 -14.75
N GLU A 77 -16.93 -10.73 -14.36
CA GLU A 77 -18.12 -11.34 -13.74
C GLU A 77 -18.21 -11.09 -12.24
N ARG A 78 -17.06 -10.95 -11.57
CA ARG A 78 -16.98 -10.75 -10.13
C ARG A 78 -15.99 -9.68 -9.74
N ILE A 79 -16.43 -8.76 -8.87
CA ILE A 79 -15.60 -7.72 -8.30
C ILE A 79 -15.47 -7.95 -6.79
N ASP A 80 -14.28 -8.32 -6.33
CA ASP A 80 -13.98 -8.41 -4.90
C ASP A 80 -13.46 -7.07 -4.40
N ALA A 81 -14.12 -6.51 -3.38
CA ALA A 81 -13.74 -5.25 -2.77
C ALA A 81 -13.21 -5.49 -1.36
N ILE A 82 -12.03 -4.98 -1.08
CA ILE A 82 -11.41 -5.02 0.24
C ILE A 82 -11.30 -3.60 0.80
N ALA A 83 -11.48 -3.47 2.10
CA ALA A 83 -11.26 -2.23 2.83
C ALA A 83 -10.28 -2.48 3.97
N THR A 84 -9.38 -1.53 4.22
CA THR A 84 -8.26 -1.71 5.12
C THR A 84 -8.31 -0.73 6.29
N SER A 85 -7.17 -0.29 6.81
CA SER A 85 -6.97 0.44 8.06
C SER A 85 -8.01 1.55 8.34
N ALA A 86 -8.25 2.50 7.43
CA ALA A 86 -9.17 3.62 7.71
C ALA A 86 -10.60 3.17 7.97
N VAL A 87 -11.08 2.18 7.20
CA VAL A 87 -12.43 1.65 7.35
C VAL A 87 -12.53 0.77 8.60
N ARG A 88 -11.49 0.00 8.88
CA ARG A 88 -11.38 -0.84 10.09
C ARG A 88 -11.38 -0.01 11.36
N ASP A 89 -10.67 1.13 11.37
CA ASP A 89 -10.51 2.00 12.54
C ASP A 89 -11.73 2.93 12.77
N ALA A 90 -12.55 3.17 11.74
CA ALA A 90 -13.67 4.09 11.82
C ALA A 90 -14.95 3.44 12.38
N SER A 91 -15.61 4.12 13.31
CA SER A 91 -16.88 3.68 13.91
C SER A 91 -18.03 3.55 12.91
N ASN A 92 -17.99 4.30 11.78
CA ASN A 92 -18.94 4.20 10.68
C ASN A 92 -18.46 3.33 9.51
N GLY A 93 -17.32 2.64 9.65
CA GLY A 93 -16.74 1.80 8.59
C GLY A 93 -17.66 0.66 8.14
N GLY A 94 -18.34 0.00 9.11
CA GLY A 94 -19.29 -1.07 8.81
C GLY A 94 -20.49 -0.59 7.96
N ALA A 95 -21.00 0.63 8.23
CA ALA A 95 -22.07 1.24 7.45
C ALA A 95 -21.61 1.56 6.03
N PHE A 96 -20.39 2.07 5.87
CA PHE A 96 -19.79 2.32 4.57
C PHE A 96 -19.65 1.04 3.73
N VAL A 97 -19.15 -0.05 4.33
CA VAL A 97 -19.07 -1.35 3.61
C VAL A 97 -20.44 -1.89 3.22
N ALA A 98 -21.47 -1.72 4.07
CA ALA A 98 -22.84 -2.07 3.72
C ALA A 98 -23.34 -1.25 2.51
N GLU A 99 -23.07 0.05 2.48
CA GLU A 99 -23.39 0.92 1.33
C GLU A 99 -22.71 0.44 0.04
N LEU A 100 -21.44 0.04 0.09
CA LEU A 100 -20.74 -0.50 -1.09
C LEU A 100 -21.42 -1.75 -1.65
N ARG A 101 -21.89 -2.64 -0.77
CA ARG A 101 -22.62 -3.85 -1.16
C ARG A 101 -23.97 -3.54 -1.80
N GLU A 102 -24.72 -2.62 -1.21
CA GLU A 102 -26.04 -2.23 -1.69
C GLU A 102 -26.02 -1.40 -2.96
N ARG A 103 -25.14 -0.38 -3.01
CA ARG A 103 -25.08 0.59 -4.11
C ARG A 103 -24.40 0.03 -5.37
N PHE A 104 -23.39 -0.82 -5.21
CA PHE A 104 -22.53 -1.28 -6.29
C PHE A 104 -22.53 -2.79 -6.51
N ALA A 105 -23.30 -3.55 -5.72
CA ALA A 105 -23.34 -5.03 -5.76
C ALA A 105 -21.96 -5.70 -5.60
N LEU A 106 -21.04 -5.07 -4.85
CA LEU A 106 -19.69 -5.57 -4.63
C LEU A 106 -19.63 -6.63 -3.55
N SER A 107 -18.74 -7.62 -3.71
CA SER A 107 -18.35 -8.52 -2.62
C SER A 107 -17.35 -7.78 -1.68
N ALA A 108 -17.87 -6.78 -0.92
CA ALA A 108 -17.04 -5.91 -0.10
C ALA A 108 -16.85 -6.48 1.32
N ARG A 109 -15.60 -6.43 1.84
CA ARG A 109 -15.26 -6.84 3.20
C ARG A 109 -14.12 -6.01 3.79
N VAL A 110 -14.08 -5.91 5.12
CA VAL A 110 -12.95 -5.29 5.83
C VAL A 110 -11.96 -6.41 6.15
N LEU A 111 -10.69 -6.17 5.83
CA LEU A 111 -9.61 -7.07 6.22
C LEU A 111 -9.17 -6.80 7.65
N ASP A 112 -8.89 -7.85 8.41
CA ASP A 112 -8.09 -7.71 9.62
C ASP A 112 -6.59 -7.63 9.26
N GLY A 113 -5.75 -7.31 10.25
CA GLY A 113 -4.32 -7.11 9.99
C GLY A 113 -3.58 -8.38 9.58
N GLU A 114 -4.04 -9.56 10.01
CA GLU A 114 -3.45 -10.85 9.65
C GLU A 114 -3.74 -11.21 8.19
N GLU A 115 -4.99 -11.05 7.78
CA GLU A 115 -5.39 -11.31 6.40
C GLU A 115 -4.77 -10.30 5.43
N GLU A 116 -4.72 -9.01 5.80
CA GLU A 116 -4.04 -7.94 5.05
C GLU A 116 -2.56 -8.28 4.83
N ALA A 117 -1.85 -8.70 5.89
CA ALA A 117 -0.45 -9.11 5.82
C ALA A 117 -0.25 -10.33 4.90
N ARG A 118 -1.08 -11.38 5.06
CA ARG A 118 -1.00 -12.59 4.25
C ARG A 118 -1.21 -12.32 2.75
N LEU A 119 -2.22 -11.52 2.42
CA LEU A 119 -2.52 -11.17 1.03
C LEU A 119 -1.43 -10.27 0.43
N THR A 120 -0.91 -9.31 1.21
CA THR A 120 0.20 -8.45 0.78
C THR A 120 1.46 -9.26 0.51
N TYR A 121 1.82 -10.18 1.42
CA TYR A 121 2.98 -11.05 1.23
C TYR A 121 2.83 -11.94 -0.01
N MET A 122 1.67 -12.57 -0.17
CA MET A 122 1.35 -13.39 -1.34
C MET A 122 1.51 -12.58 -2.64
N GLY A 123 0.94 -11.39 -2.72
CA GLY A 123 1.03 -10.54 -3.91
C GLY A 123 2.46 -10.09 -4.21
N ALA A 124 3.20 -9.65 -3.18
CA ALA A 124 4.55 -9.14 -3.35
C ALA A 124 5.59 -10.21 -3.74
N THR A 125 5.34 -11.49 -3.42
CA THR A 125 6.30 -12.60 -3.58
C THR A 125 5.88 -13.64 -4.61
N ALA A 126 4.70 -13.50 -5.23
CA ALA A 126 4.11 -14.50 -6.11
C ALA A 126 5.02 -14.88 -7.30
N GLU A 127 5.64 -13.89 -7.96
CA GLU A 127 6.51 -14.15 -9.10
C GLU A 127 7.87 -14.73 -8.70
N HIS A 128 8.39 -14.31 -7.56
CA HIS A 128 9.70 -14.70 -7.06
C HIS A 128 9.63 -15.01 -5.56
N PRO A 129 9.16 -16.21 -5.17
CA PRO A 129 9.15 -16.61 -3.76
C PRO A 129 10.55 -16.52 -3.16
N PRO A 130 10.73 -15.82 -2.04
CA PRO A 130 12.04 -15.60 -1.46
C PRO A 130 12.66 -16.88 -0.94
N SER A 131 13.94 -17.10 -1.23
CA SER A 131 14.71 -18.27 -0.76
C SER A 131 15.35 -18.06 0.63
N GLU A 132 15.27 -16.85 1.16
CA GLU A 132 15.79 -16.46 2.48
C GLU A 132 14.78 -15.55 3.20
N PRO A 133 14.86 -15.38 4.53
CA PRO A 133 13.96 -14.51 5.27
C PRO A 133 13.94 -13.09 4.68
N THR A 134 12.81 -12.73 4.09
CA THR A 134 12.61 -11.48 3.38
C THR A 134 11.48 -10.68 4.04
N LEU A 135 11.76 -9.42 4.35
CA LEU A 135 10.79 -8.46 4.85
C LEU A 135 9.97 -7.90 3.68
N VAL A 136 8.67 -8.06 3.71
CA VAL A 136 7.75 -7.28 2.87
C VAL A 136 7.25 -6.10 3.69
N VAL A 137 7.37 -4.89 3.14
CA VAL A 137 6.95 -3.63 3.78
C VAL A 137 5.88 -3.00 2.92
N ASP A 138 4.66 -2.89 3.44
CA ASP A 138 3.57 -2.13 2.80
C ASP A 138 3.32 -0.84 3.58
N ILE A 139 3.66 0.30 2.99
CA ILE A 139 3.47 1.61 3.62
C ILE A 139 2.18 2.23 3.09
N GLY A 140 1.09 1.95 3.81
CA GLY A 140 -0.24 2.46 3.51
C GLY A 140 -0.51 3.87 4.02
N GLY A 141 -1.75 4.33 3.84
CA GLY A 141 -2.19 5.64 4.31
C GLY A 141 -2.33 5.73 5.84
N GLY A 142 -2.90 4.72 6.46
CA GLY A 142 -3.19 4.66 7.90
C GLY A 142 -2.27 3.73 8.69
N SER A 143 -1.78 2.66 8.07
CA SER A 143 -0.93 1.64 8.68
C SER A 143 0.30 1.33 7.85
N THR A 144 1.22 0.56 8.43
CA THR A 144 2.34 -0.08 7.74
C THR A 144 2.39 -1.54 8.17
N GLU A 145 2.31 -2.43 7.21
CA GLU A 145 2.44 -3.86 7.41
C GLU A 145 3.91 -4.26 7.27
N LEU A 146 4.42 -5.00 8.26
CA LEU A 146 5.75 -5.61 8.26
C LEU A 146 5.56 -7.12 8.29
N ILE A 147 5.99 -7.81 7.24
CA ILE A 147 5.80 -9.24 7.10
C ILE A 147 7.15 -9.88 6.76
N VAL A 148 7.61 -10.83 7.55
CA VAL A 148 8.82 -11.60 7.25
C VAL A 148 8.44 -13.03 6.90
N GLY A 149 8.97 -13.53 5.79
CA GLY A 149 8.71 -14.90 5.37
C GLY A 149 9.81 -15.45 4.47
N THR A 150 9.71 -16.75 4.19
CA THR A 150 10.59 -17.49 3.27
C THR A 150 9.72 -18.44 2.44
N GLY A 151 9.83 -18.38 1.13
CA GLY A 151 8.90 -19.06 0.24
C GLY A 151 7.49 -18.56 0.47
N GLU A 152 6.57 -19.46 0.80
CA GLU A 152 5.17 -19.15 1.13
C GLU A 152 4.92 -19.05 2.64
N GLU A 153 5.91 -19.36 3.48
CA GLU A 153 5.78 -19.41 4.93
C GLU A 153 6.08 -18.05 5.56
N ILE A 154 5.11 -17.50 6.32
CA ILE A 154 5.27 -16.29 7.09
C ILE A 154 5.73 -16.63 8.49
N SER A 155 6.88 -16.10 8.89
CA SER A 155 7.47 -16.30 10.24
C SER A 155 7.13 -15.16 11.22
N PHE A 156 6.81 -13.98 10.70
CA PHE A 156 6.43 -12.81 11.49
C PHE A 156 5.54 -11.88 10.67
N HIS A 157 4.54 -11.31 11.30
CA HIS A 157 3.78 -10.19 10.73
C HIS A 157 3.28 -9.24 11.82
N THR A 158 3.12 -7.98 11.46
CA THR A 158 2.49 -6.97 12.30
C THR A 158 1.93 -5.84 11.45
N SER A 159 0.85 -5.23 11.91
CA SER A 159 0.30 -3.99 11.35
C SER A 159 0.54 -2.86 12.34
N LEU A 160 1.41 -1.93 11.97
CA LEU A 160 1.72 -0.77 12.78
C LEU A 160 0.74 0.36 12.47
N GLN A 161 0.31 1.10 13.49
CA GLN A 161 -0.49 2.31 13.32
C GLN A 161 0.37 3.49 12.82
N ALA A 162 1.15 3.21 11.76
CA ALA A 162 2.11 4.11 11.11
C ALA A 162 1.82 4.17 9.61
N GLY A 163 1.11 5.19 9.15
CA GLY A 163 0.80 5.38 7.75
C GLY A 163 1.10 6.80 7.28
N VAL A 164 1.23 6.98 5.96
CA VAL A 164 1.68 8.27 5.39
C VAL A 164 0.70 9.42 5.66
N VAL A 165 -0.61 9.16 5.65
CA VAL A 165 -1.63 10.17 5.98
C VAL A 165 -1.63 10.45 7.48
N ARG A 166 -1.75 9.39 8.29
CA ARG A 166 -1.76 9.46 9.75
C ARG A 166 -0.56 10.22 10.32
N HIS A 167 0.65 9.87 9.90
CA HIS A 167 1.87 10.48 10.41
C HIS A 167 2.12 11.89 9.86
N THR A 168 1.67 12.18 8.64
CA THR A 168 1.67 13.56 8.13
C THR A 168 0.76 14.44 8.97
N GLU A 169 -0.48 14.01 9.24
CA GLU A 169 -1.44 14.80 10.03
C GLU A 169 -1.01 14.97 11.50
N ARG A 170 -0.36 13.96 12.08
CA ARG A 170 0.08 13.97 13.47
C ARG A 170 1.31 14.81 13.72
N HIS A 171 2.28 14.79 12.82
CA HIS A 171 3.61 15.33 13.05
C HIS A 171 4.01 16.51 12.16
N ILE A 172 3.41 16.71 10.97
CA ILE A 172 3.84 17.71 10.01
C ILE A 172 2.80 18.81 9.88
N SER A 173 3.12 19.98 10.43
CA SER A 173 2.28 21.19 10.39
C SER A 173 2.88 22.31 9.55
N SER A 174 4.21 22.33 9.38
CA SER A 174 4.93 23.37 8.61
C SER A 174 5.20 22.95 7.16
N ASP A 175 5.43 23.94 6.28
CA ASP A 175 5.79 23.72 4.88
C ASP A 175 6.94 24.66 4.47
N PRO A 176 8.13 24.14 4.16
CA PRO A 176 8.52 22.73 4.26
C PRO A 176 8.53 22.21 5.72
N PRO A 177 8.49 20.87 5.93
CA PRO A 177 8.54 20.28 7.26
C PRO A 177 9.74 20.75 8.08
N ALA A 178 9.52 21.10 9.33
CA ALA A 178 10.60 21.50 10.23
C ALA A 178 11.40 20.26 10.71
N VAL A 179 12.68 20.48 11.02
CA VAL A 179 13.58 19.39 11.49
C VAL A 179 13.01 18.69 12.72
N LEU A 180 12.48 19.44 13.69
CA LEU A 180 11.88 18.87 14.91
C LEU A 180 10.62 18.04 14.64
N GLU A 181 9.83 18.38 13.62
CA GLU A 181 8.68 17.59 13.20
C GLU A 181 9.12 16.24 12.62
N LEU A 182 10.16 16.24 11.80
CA LEU A 182 10.74 15.02 11.22
C LEU A 182 11.39 14.13 12.28
N GLU A 183 12.08 14.72 13.26
CA GLU A 183 12.68 14.00 14.38
C GLU A 183 11.59 13.35 15.27
N ALA A 184 10.50 14.08 15.55
CA ALA A 184 9.37 13.54 16.32
C ALA A 184 8.70 12.38 15.56
N LEU A 185 8.47 12.53 14.23
CA LEU A 185 7.92 11.49 13.38
C LEU A 185 8.83 10.25 13.38
N ALA A 186 10.13 10.42 13.16
CA ALA A 186 11.09 9.33 13.14
C ALA A 186 11.16 8.59 14.49
N THR A 187 11.07 9.33 15.60
CA THR A 187 11.09 8.76 16.94
C THR A 187 9.84 7.93 17.23
N ASP A 188 8.66 8.44 16.84
CA ASP A 188 7.38 7.72 16.99
C ASP A 188 7.42 6.41 16.18
N VAL A 189 7.76 6.48 14.89
CA VAL A 189 7.86 5.30 14.01
C VAL A 189 8.86 4.28 14.53
N ARG A 190 10.06 4.73 14.93
CA ARG A 190 11.09 3.84 15.50
C ARG A 190 10.58 3.10 16.72
N SER A 191 9.92 3.81 17.64
CA SER A 191 9.35 3.21 18.84
C SER A 191 8.30 2.17 18.53
N LEU A 192 7.43 2.43 17.53
CA LEU A 192 6.41 1.47 17.10
C LEU A 192 7.06 0.19 16.54
N ILE A 193 8.08 0.33 15.69
CA ILE A 193 8.78 -0.81 15.08
C ILE A 193 9.53 -1.61 16.15
N GLU A 194 10.36 -0.95 16.97
CA GLU A 194 11.15 -1.60 18.02
C GLU A 194 10.25 -2.39 18.99
N ASN A 195 9.12 -1.82 19.40
CA ASN A 195 8.17 -2.52 20.27
C ASN A 195 7.54 -3.74 19.59
N ALA A 196 7.27 -3.66 18.28
CA ALA A 196 6.65 -4.76 17.55
C ALA A 196 7.60 -5.94 17.30
N ILE A 197 8.89 -5.66 17.06
CA ILE A 197 9.89 -6.72 16.78
C ILE A 197 10.59 -7.23 18.05
N ALA A 198 10.43 -6.54 19.18
CA ALA A 198 11.10 -6.91 20.43
C ALA A 198 10.73 -8.33 20.89
N GLY A 199 11.73 -9.21 21.00
CA GLY A 199 11.54 -10.59 21.42
C GLY A 199 10.85 -11.49 20.39
N GLN A 200 10.77 -11.07 19.13
CA GLN A 200 10.20 -11.84 18.03
C GLN A 200 11.30 -12.47 17.16
N PRO A 201 11.67 -13.72 17.38
CA PRO A 201 12.75 -14.37 16.62
C PRO A 201 12.46 -14.47 15.12
N GLY A 202 11.17 -14.55 14.75
CA GLY A 202 10.73 -14.61 13.35
C GLY A 202 10.84 -13.29 12.60
N ALA A 203 11.13 -12.17 13.28
CA ALA A 203 11.25 -10.84 12.66
C ALA A 203 12.61 -10.59 11.97
N ALA A 204 13.58 -11.50 12.08
CA ALA A 204 14.89 -11.33 11.43
C ALA A 204 14.76 -11.47 9.90
N ALA A 205 15.24 -10.48 9.15
CA ALA A 205 15.23 -10.47 7.69
C ALA A 205 16.63 -10.23 7.12
N LYS A 206 16.89 -10.75 5.91
CA LYS A 206 18.16 -10.57 5.17
C LYS A 206 17.98 -9.75 3.91
N ALA A 207 16.76 -9.69 3.41
CA ALA A 207 16.37 -8.93 2.24
C ALA A 207 15.06 -8.20 2.52
N ALA A 208 14.70 -7.22 1.68
CA ALA A 208 13.41 -6.57 1.77
C ALA A 208 12.81 -6.26 0.40
N ILE A 209 11.49 -6.30 0.36
CA ILE A 209 10.64 -5.82 -0.74
C ILE A 209 9.69 -4.77 -0.15
N ALA A 210 9.65 -3.58 -0.73
CA ALA A 210 8.70 -2.55 -0.35
C ALA A 210 7.66 -2.35 -1.46
N VAL A 211 6.41 -2.28 -1.04
CA VAL A 211 5.25 -2.14 -1.91
C VAL A 211 4.48 -0.85 -1.61
N ALA A 212 3.45 -0.58 -2.37
CA ALA A 212 2.61 0.62 -2.32
C ALA A 212 3.31 1.91 -2.80
N GLY A 213 2.63 3.03 -2.53
CA GLY A 213 2.95 4.29 -3.21
C GLY A 213 4.25 4.98 -2.82
N THR A 214 4.80 4.71 -1.63
CA THR A 214 6.04 5.37 -1.18
C THR A 214 7.26 4.83 -1.94
N PRO A 215 7.59 3.54 -1.92
CA PRO A 215 8.76 3.02 -2.61
C PRO A 215 8.66 3.18 -4.13
N THR A 216 7.47 3.00 -4.72
CA THR A 216 7.29 3.18 -6.16
C THR A 216 7.48 4.64 -6.59
N SER A 217 7.04 5.61 -5.80
CA SER A 217 7.32 7.04 -6.04
C SER A 217 8.82 7.35 -5.93
N LEU A 218 9.53 6.78 -4.93
CA LEU A 218 10.97 6.99 -4.80
C LEU A 218 11.75 6.45 -6.00
N ALA A 219 11.40 5.26 -6.47
CA ALA A 219 12.00 4.68 -7.68
C ALA A 219 11.70 5.52 -8.92
N SER A 220 10.47 6.01 -9.06
CA SER A 220 10.06 6.89 -10.16
C SER A 220 10.79 8.23 -10.13
N ILE A 221 10.96 8.86 -8.96
CA ILE A 221 11.73 10.10 -8.79
C ILE A 221 13.21 9.88 -9.12
N GLU A 222 13.82 8.79 -8.63
CA GLU A 222 15.23 8.47 -8.92
C GLU A 222 15.49 8.31 -10.42
N LEU A 223 14.49 7.80 -11.17
CA LEU A 223 14.53 7.64 -12.63
C LEU A 223 14.08 8.89 -13.40
N GLY A 224 13.43 9.84 -12.73
CA GLY A 224 12.85 11.03 -13.38
C GLY A 224 11.74 10.67 -14.38
N LEU A 225 10.89 9.67 -14.06
CA LEU A 225 9.88 9.16 -14.98
C LEU A 225 8.71 10.13 -15.15
N GLU A 226 8.51 10.58 -16.37
CA GLU A 226 7.36 11.38 -16.77
C GLU A 226 7.01 11.05 -18.24
N PRO A 227 5.93 10.30 -18.50
CA PRO A 227 4.95 9.75 -17.55
C PRO A 227 5.51 8.60 -16.70
N TYR A 228 4.76 8.27 -15.63
CA TYR A 228 5.05 7.11 -14.80
C TYR A 228 5.02 5.81 -15.60
N ASP A 229 6.01 4.94 -15.37
CA ASP A 229 6.13 3.64 -16.06
C ASP A 229 6.37 2.53 -15.02
N PRO A 230 5.33 1.73 -14.69
CA PRO A 230 5.43 0.67 -13.68
C PRO A 230 6.44 -0.42 -14.06
N ALA A 231 6.67 -0.68 -15.36
CA ALA A 231 7.63 -1.68 -15.81
C ALA A 231 9.10 -1.28 -15.53
N GLN A 232 9.37 0.02 -15.46
CA GLN A 232 10.69 0.52 -15.06
C GLN A 232 10.86 0.61 -13.54
N VAL A 233 9.77 0.71 -12.79
CA VAL A 233 9.76 0.82 -11.32
C VAL A 233 9.83 -0.56 -10.66
N HIS A 234 9.06 -1.53 -11.15
CA HIS A 234 9.04 -2.89 -10.62
C HIS A 234 10.41 -3.56 -10.72
N GLY A 235 10.82 -4.24 -9.64
CA GLY A 235 12.12 -4.92 -9.55
C GLY A 235 13.32 -3.98 -9.31
N ARG A 236 13.12 -2.65 -9.23
CA ARG A 236 14.20 -1.71 -8.87
C ARG A 236 14.68 -1.95 -7.44
N THR A 237 15.94 -1.69 -7.22
CA THR A 237 16.54 -1.71 -5.89
C THR A 237 16.93 -0.29 -5.49
N LEU A 238 16.43 0.15 -4.36
CA LEU A 238 16.81 1.41 -3.72
C LEU A 238 17.77 1.13 -2.57
N THR A 239 18.83 1.94 -2.44
CA THR A 239 19.72 1.86 -1.29
C THR A 239 19.26 2.81 -0.19
N LEU A 240 19.55 2.48 1.08
CA LEU A 240 19.25 3.38 2.21
C LEU A 240 19.84 4.78 1.98
N GLY A 241 21.07 4.86 1.43
CA GLY A 241 21.70 6.13 1.11
C GLY A 241 20.98 6.92 0.02
N SER A 242 20.43 6.28 -1.03
CA SER A 242 19.64 6.98 -2.05
C SER A 242 18.30 7.47 -1.47
N ILE A 243 17.63 6.65 -0.66
CA ILE A 243 16.39 7.02 0.02
C ILE A 243 16.58 8.22 0.95
N GLN A 244 17.69 8.27 1.70
CA GLN A 244 18.02 9.40 2.58
C GLN A 244 18.30 10.69 1.81
N ARG A 245 18.95 10.61 0.63
CA ARG A 245 19.13 11.79 -0.24
C ARG A 245 17.79 12.29 -0.76
N LEU A 246 16.93 11.40 -1.21
CA LEU A 246 15.58 11.77 -1.66
C LEU A 246 14.74 12.35 -0.51
N LEU A 247 14.84 11.79 0.71
CA LEU A 247 14.20 12.37 1.89
C LEU A 247 14.65 13.82 2.11
N SER A 248 15.95 14.08 2.06
CA SER A 248 16.50 15.44 2.24
C SER A 248 15.97 16.41 1.18
N GLN A 249 15.90 15.99 -0.08
CA GLN A 249 15.34 16.80 -1.17
C GLN A 249 13.84 17.08 -0.96
N LEU A 250 13.05 16.05 -0.67
CA LEU A 250 11.61 16.16 -0.49
C LEU A 250 11.24 16.98 0.74
N ALA A 251 11.95 16.79 1.85
CA ALA A 251 11.69 17.48 3.10
C ALA A 251 12.11 18.95 3.07
N SER A 252 13.16 19.32 2.31
CA SER A 252 13.57 20.72 2.16
C SER A 252 12.75 21.52 1.15
N SER A 253 11.94 20.85 0.32
CA SER A 253 11.13 21.49 -0.71
C SER A 253 9.74 21.88 -0.17
N PRO A 254 9.28 23.14 -0.40
CA PRO A 254 7.87 23.49 -0.17
C PRO A 254 6.93 22.58 -0.97
N LEU A 255 5.71 22.40 -0.48
CA LEU A 255 4.71 21.51 -1.09
C LEU A 255 4.47 21.81 -2.59
N ALA A 256 4.38 23.08 -2.96
CA ALA A 256 4.19 23.49 -4.34
C ALA A 256 5.34 23.04 -5.26
N ILE A 257 6.58 23.15 -4.80
CA ILE A 257 7.77 22.68 -5.54
C ILE A 257 7.86 21.16 -5.53
N ARG A 258 7.53 20.54 -4.40
CA ARG A 258 7.54 19.09 -4.27
C ARG A 258 6.54 18.42 -5.23
N ALA A 259 5.38 19.04 -5.45
CA ALA A 259 4.36 18.55 -6.38
C ALA A 259 4.78 18.59 -7.86
N GLU A 260 5.84 19.35 -8.20
CA GLU A 260 6.39 19.46 -9.54
C GLU A 260 7.62 18.56 -9.78
N ILE A 261 8.03 17.78 -8.78
CA ILE A 261 9.18 16.88 -8.92
C ILE A 261 8.86 15.77 -9.93
N PRO A 262 9.63 15.60 -11.00
CA PRO A 262 9.44 14.53 -11.97
C PRO A 262 9.44 13.15 -11.30
N GLY A 263 8.47 12.32 -11.65
CA GLY A 263 8.29 11.01 -11.05
C GLY A 263 7.44 10.99 -9.77
N LEU A 264 7.10 12.14 -9.20
CA LEU A 264 6.19 12.22 -8.05
C LEU A 264 4.79 12.65 -8.49
N HIS A 265 3.80 11.78 -8.27
CA HIS A 265 2.41 12.18 -8.49
C HIS A 265 2.03 13.34 -7.55
N PRO A 266 1.47 14.47 -8.05
CA PRO A 266 1.19 15.67 -7.24
C PRO A 266 0.37 15.41 -5.97
N ASP A 267 -0.62 14.51 -6.06
CA ASP A 267 -1.47 14.15 -4.92
C ASP A 267 -0.73 13.45 -3.77
N ARG A 268 0.45 12.87 -4.04
CA ARG A 268 1.32 12.23 -3.04
C ARG A 268 2.28 13.22 -2.39
N ALA A 269 2.50 14.39 -3.00
CA ALA A 269 3.51 15.37 -2.54
C ALA A 269 3.35 15.77 -1.07
N ARG A 270 2.10 15.82 -0.55
CA ARG A 270 1.84 16.16 0.84
C ARG A 270 2.33 15.10 1.82
N SER A 271 2.13 13.82 1.51
CA SER A 271 2.36 12.71 2.45
C SER A 271 3.65 11.92 2.20
N ILE A 272 4.32 12.16 1.08
CA ILE A 272 5.51 11.37 0.70
C ILE A 272 6.63 11.45 1.74
N VAL A 273 6.84 12.61 2.39
CA VAL A 273 7.90 12.80 3.38
C VAL A 273 7.71 11.83 4.56
N ALA A 274 6.50 11.73 5.09
CA ALA A 274 6.20 10.78 6.17
C ALA A 274 6.44 9.33 5.72
N GLY A 275 6.03 8.97 4.51
CA GLY A 275 6.27 7.64 3.95
C GLY A 275 7.76 7.29 3.85
N VAL A 276 8.58 8.26 3.40
CA VAL A 276 10.03 8.04 3.30
C VAL A 276 10.67 7.90 4.68
N VAL A 277 10.23 8.67 5.69
CA VAL A 277 10.72 8.50 7.07
C VAL A 277 10.35 7.12 7.59
N ILE A 278 9.11 6.64 7.38
CA ILE A 278 8.69 5.29 7.77
C ILE A 278 9.60 4.23 7.13
N LEU A 279 9.86 4.33 5.82
CA LEU A 279 10.74 3.39 5.13
C LEU A 279 12.17 3.40 5.67
N VAL A 280 12.75 4.59 5.91
CA VAL A 280 14.10 4.75 6.47
C VAL A 280 14.21 4.10 7.85
N GLU A 281 13.25 4.37 8.75
CA GLU A 281 13.27 3.82 10.11
C GLU A 281 13.03 2.29 10.08
N THR A 282 12.19 1.79 9.17
CA THR A 282 12.01 0.35 8.96
C THR A 282 13.31 -0.31 8.50
N MET A 283 13.98 0.23 7.48
CA MET A 283 15.25 -0.33 7.00
C MET A 283 16.34 -0.34 8.08
N ARG A 284 16.39 0.71 8.92
CA ARG A 284 17.32 0.79 10.05
C ARG A 284 17.02 -0.25 11.13
N ALA A 285 15.76 -0.44 11.49
CA ALA A 285 15.34 -1.40 12.51
C ALA A 285 15.65 -2.86 12.12
N PHE A 286 15.63 -3.16 10.83
CA PHE A 286 15.96 -4.49 10.29
C PHE A 286 17.40 -4.62 9.79
N ASP A 287 18.26 -3.60 10.00
CA ASP A 287 19.67 -3.57 9.55
C ASP A 287 19.84 -3.84 8.04
N LEU A 288 18.99 -3.21 7.25
CA LEU A 288 18.95 -3.39 5.79
C LEU A 288 19.55 -2.16 5.08
N ASP A 289 20.45 -2.41 4.14
CA ASP A 289 21.12 -1.37 3.33
C ASP A 289 20.43 -1.10 1.98
N ARG A 290 19.52 -1.98 1.58
CA ARG A 290 18.78 -1.93 0.31
C ARG A 290 17.40 -2.53 0.43
N VAL A 291 16.50 -2.14 -0.47
CA VAL A 291 15.15 -2.68 -0.58
C VAL A 291 14.75 -2.80 -2.04
N GLY A 292 14.17 -3.94 -2.43
CA GLY A 292 13.52 -4.10 -3.73
C GLY A 292 12.19 -3.37 -3.76
N VAL A 293 11.82 -2.81 -4.91
CA VAL A 293 10.53 -2.14 -5.12
C VAL A 293 9.62 -3.04 -5.93
N SER A 294 8.40 -3.26 -5.47
CA SER A 294 7.41 -4.04 -6.21
C SER A 294 6.15 -3.23 -6.46
N GLU A 295 5.63 -3.37 -7.70
CA GLU A 295 4.29 -2.93 -8.08
C GLU A 295 3.20 -3.94 -7.65
N HIS A 296 3.62 -5.19 -7.38
CA HIS A 296 2.73 -6.24 -6.95
C HIS A 296 2.56 -6.17 -5.44
N ASP A 297 1.32 -6.00 -5.01
CA ASP A 297 0.94 -5.79 -3.62
C ASP A 297 -0.34 -6.58 -3.27
N ILE A 298 -1.10 -6.11 -2.30
CA ILE A 298 -2.33 -6.75 -1.84
C ILE A 298 -3.35 -7.01 -2.95
N LEU A 299 -3.42 -6.16 -4.00
CA LEU A 299 -4.32 -6.37 -5.14
C LEU A 299 -4.04 -7.70 -5.84
N TYR A 300 -2.76 -8.03 -6.03
CA TYR A 300 -2.33 -9.32 -6.60
C TYR A 300 -2.66 -10.48 -5.67
N GLY A 301 -2.42 -10.33 -4.36
CA GLY A 301 -2.74 -11.34 -3.37
C GLY A 301 -4.24 -11.66 -3.31
N VAL A 302 -5.09 -10.63 -3.41
CA VAL A 302 -6.55 -10.83 -3.48
C VAL A 302 -6.95 -11.52 -4.78
N ALA A 303 -6.40 -11.10 -5.93
CA ALA A 303 -6.67 -11.73 -7.22
C ALA A 303 -6.34 -13.23 -7.22
N PHE A 304 -5.17 -13.63 -6.70
CA PHE A 304 -4.81 -15.03 -6.51
C PHE A 304 -5.76 -15.79 -5.58
N SER A 305 -6.10 -15.17 -4.44
CA SER A 305 -7.01 -15.78 -3.46
C SER A 305 -8.41 -16.00 -4.02
N THR A 306 -8.90 -15.06 -4.85
CA THR A 306 -10.20 -15.13 -5.51
C THR A 306 -10.27 -16.34 -6.44
N VAL A 307 -9.28 -16.55 -7.29
CA VAL A 307 -9.26 -17.67 -8.25
C VAL A 307 -9.09 -19.00 -7.52
N SER A 308 -8.21 -19.07 -6.51
CA SER A 308 -8.07 -20.29 -5.70
C SER A 308 -9.38 -20.73 -5.04
N ALA A 309 -10.25 -19.79 -4.68
CA ALA A 309 -11.57 -20.09 -4.14
C ALA A 309 -12.57 -20.56 -5.22
N LEU A 310 -12.42 -20.12 -6.47
CA LEU A 310 -13.24 -20.58 -7.61
C LEU A 310 -12.88 -22.00 -8.04
N ASP A 311 -11.59 -22.36 -8.01
CA ASP A 311 -11.11 -23.69 -8.37
C ASP A 311 -11.46 -24.78 -7.34
N CYS A 312 -11.81 -24.40 -6.10
CA CYS A 312 -12.17 -25.31 -5.02
C CYS A 312 -13.68 -25.52 -4.84
N GLY A 313 -14.53 -24.78 -5.52
CA GLY A 313 -16.00 -24.82 -5.41
C GLY A 313 -16.65 -25.45 -6.61
#